data_1acc4822a00631dd3c7ec391ff3dcc6a
#
_entry.id   1acc4822a00631dd3c7ec391ff3dcc6a
#
_cell.length_a   1.000
_cell.length_b   1.000
_cell.length_c   1.000
_cell.angle_alpha   90.00
_cell.angle_beta   90.00
_cell.angle_gamma   90.00
#
_symmetry.space_group_name_H-M   'P 1'
#
loop_
_entity.id
_entity.type
_entity.pdbx_description
1 polymer ?
#
loop_
_entity_poly.entity_id
_entity_poly.type
_entity_poly.pdbx_seq_one_letter_code
_entity_poly.pdbx_strand_id
1 'polypeptide(L)'
;MKDIQIISFKQRKYKLGKEVKNMHLKEKIATIIQGQRTGVLSTVRNDKPHSAFMMFFHEDFVLYVATDRQSKKITDIENNPNVHVLLGREGKKLDEDYIEVEGLASIEEDSTLKNKFWNNSLKRWLLGPEDPNYVLIKINHDTFYYIDCAGTTEPEFLRL
;
A
#
# COMPACT_ATOMS: atom_id res chain seq x y z
N MET A 1 11.72 39.29 -26.51
CA MET A 1 10.99 39.30 -25.23
C MET A 1 9.66 38.54 -25.22
N LYS A 2 8.95 38.43 -26.34
CA LYS A 2 7.65 37.69 -26.37
C LYS A 2 7.79 36.17 -26.20
N ASP A 3 8.88 35.54 -26.64
CA ASP A 3 9.05 34.10 -26.61
C ASP A 3 9.31 33.51 -25.23
N ILE A 4 9.96 34.27 -24.34
CA ILE A 4 10.22 33.83 -22.95
C ILE A 4 8.95 33.77 -22.13
N GLN A 5 7.99 34.69 -22.36
CA GLN A 5 6.71 34.67 -21.66
C GLN A 5 5.80 33.50 -22.11
N ILE A 6 5.85 33.15 -23.40
CA ILE A 6 5.05 32.05 -23.95
C ILE A 6 5.52 30.70 -23.42
N ILE A 7 6.84 30.50 -23.35
CA ILE A 7 7.43 29.25 -22.77
C ILE A 7 7.07 29.14 -21.30
N SER A 8 7.18 30.22 -20.53
CA SER A 8 6.80 30.25 -19.11
C SER A 8 5.32 29.94 -18.89
N PHE A 9 4.41 30.46 -19.73
CA PHE A 9 2.99 30.20 -19.64
C PHE A 9 2.62 28.74 -19.99
N LYS A 10 3.19 28.17 -21.02
CA LYS A 10 3.01 26.76 -21.40
C LYS A 10 3.54 25.82 -20.31
N GLN A 11 4.71 26.12 -19.75
CA GLN A 11 5.28 25.33 -18.64
C GLN A 11 4.42 25.41 -17.38
N ARG A 12 3.89 26.58 -17.03
CA ARG A 12 2.97 26.75 -15.90
C ARG A 12 1.66 25.96 -16.10
N LYS A 13 1.09 26.03 -17.31
CA LYS A 13 -0.14 25.28 -17.63
C LYS A 13 0.09 23.77 -17.60
N TYR A 14 1.23 23.30 -18.11
CA TYR A 14 1.61 21.88 -18.06
C TYR A 14 1.84 21.41 -16.61
N LYS A 15 2.54 22.20 -15.81
CA LYS A 15 2.78 21.89 -14.38
C LYS A 15 1.46 21.84 -13.60
N LEU A 16 0.58 22.82 -13.80
CA LEU A 16 -0.74 22.86 -13.15
C LEU A 16 -1.60 21.65 -13.56
N GLY A 17 -1.62 21.30 -14.84
CA GLY A 17 -2.34 20.12 -15.34
C GLY A 17 -1.82 18.81 -14.73
N LYS A 18 -0.50 18.67 -14.57
CA LYS A 18 0.11 17.52 -13.91
C LYS A 18 -0.21 17.46 -12.41
N GLU A 19 -0.20 18.61 -11.73
CA GLU A 19 -0.55 18.70 -10.31
C GLU A 19 -2.02 18.31 -10.06
N VAL A 20 -2.93 18.80 -10.89
CA VAL A 20 -4.35 18.44 -10.83
C VAL A 20 -4.58 16.95 -11.10
N LYS A 21 -3.90 16.38 -12.10
CA LYS A 21 -3.98 14.94 -12.39
C LYS A 21 -3.45 14.11 -11.22
N ASN A 22 -2.32 14.48 -10.63
CA ASN A 22 -1.75 13.79 -9.48
C ASN A 22 -2.64 13.88 -8.24
N MET A 23 -3.31 15.00 -8.01
CA MET A 23 -4.26 15.17 -6.91
C MET A 23 -5.46 14.23 -7.07
N HIS A 24 -6.01 14.14 -8.27
CA HIS A 24 -7.12 13.23 -8.57
C HIS A 24 -6.72 11.74 -8.42
N LEU A 25 -5.51 11.36 -8.88
CA LEU A 25 -4.97 10.02 -8.71
C LEU A 25 -4.76 9.67 -7.23
N LYS A 26 -4.25 10.63 -6.44
CA LYS A 26 -4.07 10.47 -4.99
C LYS A 26 -5.40 10.19 -4.28
N GLU A 27 -6.48 10.88 -4.67
CA GLU A 27 -7.82 10.66 -4.13
C GLU A 27 -8.37 9.26 -4.47
N LYS A 28 -8.16 8.79 -5.70
CA LYS A 28 -8.55 7.43 -6.11
C LYS A 28 -7.83 6.36 -5.27
N ILE A 29 -6.52 6.49 -5.13
CA ILE A 29 -5.70 5.57 -4.32
C ILE A 29 -6.15 5.59 -2.86
N ALA A 30 -6.35 6.78 -2.27
CA ALA A 30 -6.85 6.93 -0.91
C ALA A 30 -8.20 6.25 -0.71
N THR A 31 -9.12 6.36 -1.67
CA THR A 31 -10.43 5.71 -1.63
C THR A 31 -10.30 4.19 -1.56
N ILE A 32 -9.38 3.59 -2.34
CA ILE A 32 -9.13 2.15 -2.30
C ILE A 32 -8.55 1.75 -0.94
N ILE A 33 -7.53 2.46 -0.45
CA ILE A 33 -6.89 2.16 0.84
C ILE A 33 -7.90 2.23 1.99
N GLN A 34 -8.76 3.24 2.01
CA GLN A 34 -9.79 3.42 3.05
C GLN A 34 -10.92 2.38 2.97
N GLY A 35 -11.27 1.95 1.78
CA GLY A 35 -12.38 1.04 1.53
C GLY A 35 -12.03 -0.43 1.67
N GLN A 36 -10.76 -0.80 1.60
CA GLN A 36 -10.33 -2.19 1.49
C GLN A 36 -9.50 -2.64 2.69
N ARG A 37 -9.87 -3.79 3.24
CA ARG A 37 -9.16 -4.39 4.39
C ARG A 37 -8.40 -5.67 4.04
N THR A 38 -8.78 -6.36 2.98
CA THR A 38 -8.13 -7.59 2.54
C THR A 38 -7.37 -7.37 1.25
N GLY A 39 -6.14 -7.81 1.23
CA GLY A 39 -5.27 -7.72 0.06
C GLY A 39 -4.21 -8.80 0.07
N VAL A 40 -3.29 -8.74 -0.85
CA VAL A 40 -2.18 -9.68 -0.98
C VAL A 40 -0.88 -8.98 -0.61
N LEU A 41 -0.14 -9.55 0.34
CA LEU A 41 1.25 -9.17 0.63
C LEU A 41 2.17 -10.22 0.03
N SER A 42 3.11 -9.77 -0.79
CA SER A 42 4.18 -10.61 -1.34
C SER A 42 5.51 -10.24 -0.68
N THR A 43 6.22 -11.27 -0.22
CA THR A 43 7.58 -11.21 0.35
C THR A 43 8.54 -12.03 -0.50
N VAL A 44 9.83 -11.90 -0.26
CA VAL A 44 10.88 -12.65 -0.97
C VAL A 44 11.54 -13.65 -0.02
N ARG A 45 11.53 -14.93 -0.38
CA ARG A 45 12.20 -16.00 0.34
C ARG A 45 13.06 -16.82 -0.62
N ASN A 46 14.37 -16.88 -0.35
CA ASN A 46 15.31 -17.61 -1.23
C ASN A 46 15.14 -17.21 -2.71
N ASP A 47 15.10 -15.90 -2.96
CA ASP A 47 14.92 -15.28 -4.29
C ASP A 47 13.61 -15.65 -5.00
N LYS A 48 12.62 -16.16 -4.26
CA LYS A 48 11.31 -16.50 -4.77
C LYS A 48 10.22 -15.65 -4.12
N PRO A 49 9.24 -15.15 -4.89
CA PRO A 49 8.10 -14.44 -4.32
C PRO A 49 7.18 -15.41 -3.57
N HIS A 50 6.72 -14.98 -2.41
CA HIS A 50 5.71 -15.66 -1.60
C HIS A 50 4.58 -14.72 -1.29
N SER A 51 3.36 -15.10 -1.63
CA SER A 51 2.17 -14.25 -1.49
C SER A 51 1.20 -14.83 -0.48
N ALA A 52 0.57 -13.97 0.32
CA ALA A 52 -0.47 -14.36 1.27
C ALA A 52 -1.57 -13.31 1.31
N PHE A 53 -2.81 -13.75 1.48
CA PHE A 53 -3.91 -12.86 1.83
C PHE A 53 -3.71 -12.34 3.26
N MET A 54 -3.80 -11.03 3.42
CA MET A 54 -3.60 -10.36 4.69
C MET A 54 -4.69 -9.31 4.92
N MET A 55 -4.93 -9.02 6.19
CA MET A 55 -5.73 -7.86 6.60
C MET A 55 -4.81 -6.65 6.67
N PHE A 56 -5.19 -5.60 5.96
CA PHE A 56 -4.46 -4.34 5.91
C PHE A 56 -5.11 -3.28 6.80
N PHE A 57 -4.26 -2.50 7.42
CA PHE A 57 -4.58 -1.26 8.13
C PHE A 57 -3.77 -0.13 7.52
N HIS A 58 -4.11 1.11 7.82
CA HIS A 58 -3.39 2.25 7.29
C HIS A 58 -3.40 3.45 8.22
N GLU A 59 -2.38 4.27 8.08
CA GLU A 59 -2.35 5.67 8.48
C GLU A 59 -1.96 6.48 7.25
N ASP A 60 -2.85 7.34 6.79
CA ASP A 60 -2.73 7.99 5.49
C ASP A 60 -2.41 6.97 4.38
N PHE A 61 -1.22 7.04 3.79
CA PHE A 61 -0.75 6.14 2.75
C PHE A 61 0.20 5.04 3.24
N VAL A 62 0.55 5.03 4.52
CA VAL A 62 1.36 3.97 5.12
C VAL A 62 0.48 2.77 5.42
N LEU A 63 0.84 1.60 4.92
CA LEU A 63 0.11 0.37 5.12
C LEU A 63 0.73 -0.45 6.26
N TYR A 64 -0.13 -1.15 6.99
CA TYR A 64 0.26 -2.03 8.09
C TYR A 64 -0.44 -3.37 7.96
N VAL A 65 0.24 -4.43 8.39
CA VAL A 65 -0.31 -5.79 8.46
C VAL A 65 -0.03 -6.37 9.83
N ALA A 66 -1.07 -6.84 10.51
CA ALA A 66 -0.94 -7.55 11.78
C ALA A 66 -0.52 -9.00 11.55
N THR A 67 0.49 -9.47 12.28
CA THR A 67 0.96 -10.85 12.17
C THR A 67 1.60 -11.34 13.47
N ASP A 68 1.81 -12.65 13.55
CA ASP A 68 2.62 -13.28 14.58
C ASP A 68 4.12 -13.13 14.24
N ARG A 69 4.91 -12.75 15.24
CA ARG A 69 6.38 -12.61 15.13
C ARG A 69 7.08 -13.88 14.61
N GLN A 70 6.54 -15.05 14.89
CA GLN A 70 7.07 -16.34 14.45
C GLN A 70 6.66 -16.69 13.01
N SER A 71 5.89 -15.85 12.34
CA SER A 71 5.50 -16.11 10.96
C SER A 71 6.69 -16.03 10.02
N LYS A 72 6.71 -16.89 9.00
CA LYS A 72 7.79 -16.90 7.99
C LYS A 72 7.95 -15.55 7.26
N LYS A 73 6.92 -14.76 7.18
CA LYS A 73 6.95 -13.41 6.58
C LYS A 73 7.91 -12.48 7.32
N ILE A 74 8.00 -12.60 8.64
CA ILE A 74 8.93 -11.81 9.46
C ILE A 74 10.37 -12.14 9.06
N THR A 75 10.75 -13.41 9.03
CA THR A 75 12.07 -13.83 8.59
C THR A 75 12.36 -13.42 7.13
N ASP A 76 11.37 -13.51 6.25
CA ASP A 76 11.52 -13.07 4.85
C ASP A 76 11.89 -11.58 4.79
N ILE A 77 11.14 -10.73 5.52
CA ILE A 77 11.31 -9.28 5.55
C ILE A 77 12.64 -8.88 6.19
N GLU A 78 13.06 -9.56 7.26
CA GLU A 78 14.36 -9.34 7.90
C GLU A 78 15.53 -9.63 6.95
N ASN A 79 15.40 -10.63 6.08
CA ASN A 79 16.41 -10.97 5.08
C ASN A 79 16.30 -10.12 3.79
N ASN A 80 15.09 -9.77 3.37
CA ASN A 80 14.84 -8.96 2.21
C ASN A 80 13.59 -8.10 2.43
N PRO A 81 13.77 -6.80 2.68
CA PRO A 81 12.65 -5.91 3.01
C PRO A 81 11.76 -5.54 1.81
N ASN A 82 12.13 -5.91 0.59
CA ASN A 82 11.30 -5.62 -0.58
C ASN A 82 9.99 -6.38 -0.52
N VAL A 83 8.89 -5.65 -0.65
CA VAL A 83 7.54 -6.20 -0.66
C VAL A 83 6.72 -5.61 -1.78
N HIS A 84 5.70 -6.38 -2.17
CA HIS A 84 4.69 -5.94 -3.10
C HIS A 84 3.30 -6.19 -2.51
N VAL A 85 2.41 -5.21 -2.63
CA VAL A 85 1.03 -5.31 -2.15
C VAL A 85 0.08 -5.18 -3.32
N LEU A 86 -0.99 -5.97 -3.31
CA LEU A 86 -2.12 -5.83 -4.20
C LEU A 86 -3.36 -5.62 -3.35
N LEU A 87 -4.07 -4.49 -3.54
CA LEU A 87 -5.20 -4.07 -2.74
C LEU A 87 -6.29 -3.45 -3.60
N GLY A 88 -7.56 -3.76 -3.33
CA GLY A 88 -8.71 -3.13 -3.95
C GLY A 88 -9.68 -4.07 -4.65
N ARG A 89 -9.23 -5.21 -5.15
CA ARG A 89 -10.09 -6.17 -5.84
C ARG A 89 -10.56 -7.26 -4.90
N GLU A 90 -11.79 -7.15 -4.42
CA GLU A 90 -12.40 -8.17 -3.55
C GLU A 90 -13.05 -9.34 -4.30
N GLY A 91 -13.09 -9.28 -5.62
CA GLY A 91 -13.69 -10.31 -6.46
C GLY A 91 -15.22 -10.31 -6.49
N LYS A 92 -15.85 -9.26 -5.96
CA LYS A 92 -17.32 -9.10 -5.99
C LYS A 92 -17.85 -8.71 -7.38
N LYS A 93 -16.99 -8.02 -8.15
CA LYS A 93 -17.23 -7.62 -9.54
C LYS A 93 -15.97 -7.82 -10.37
N LEU A 94 -16.10 -8.01 -11.67
CA LEU A 94 -14.97 -8.12 -12.59
C LEU A 94 -14.33 -6.74 -12.89
N ASP A 95 -15.04 -5.69 -12.58
CA ASP A 95 -14.74 -4.29 -12.90
C ASP A 95 -14.37 -3.46 -11.66
N GLU A 96 -13.60 -4.03 -10.75
CA GLU A 96 -13.08 -3.30 -9.58
C GLU A 96 -11.69 -2.76 -9.87
N ASP A 97 -11.51 -1.45 -9.64
CA ASP A 97 -10.19 -0.82 -9.65
C ASP A 97 -9.33 -1.39 -8.50
N TYR A 98 -8.03 -1.42 -8.70
CA TYR A 98 -7.11 -1.87 -7.66
C TYR A 98 -5.79 -1.11 -7.72
N ILE A 99 -5.02 -1.23 -6.66
CA ILE A 99 -3.67 -0.67 -6.58
C ILE A 99 -2.64 -1.77 -6.36
N GLU A 100 -1.48 -1.56 -6.96
CA GLU A 100 -0.25 -2.26 -6.61
C GLU A 100 0.65 -1.28 -5.86
N VAL A 101 1.35 -1.77 -4.84
CA VAL A 101 2.25 -0.95 -4.03
C VAL A 101 3.60 -1.65 -3.95
N GLU A 102 4.62 -1.00 -4.47
CA GLU A 102 6.01 -1.37 -4.23
C GLU A 102 6.51 -0.64 -3.00
N GLY A 103 7.23 -1.32 -2.13
CA GLY A 103 7.75 -0.71 -0.93
C GLY A 103 8.75 -1.56 -0.16
N LEU A 104 9.24 -0.96 0.92
CA LEU A 104 10.12 -1.61 1.89
C LEU A 104 9.34 -1.86 3.18
N ALA A 105 9.36 -3.09 3.65
CA ALA A 105 8.73 -3.47 4.90
C ALA A 105 9.71 -3.40 6.07
N SER A 106 9.20 -3.05 7.23
CA SER A 106 9.89 -3.11 8.51
C SER A 106 8.95 -3.65 9.60
N ILE A 107 9.54 -4.15 10.68
CA ILE A 107 8.76 -4.62 11.82
C ILE A 107 8.50 -3.44 12.75
N GLU A 108 7.23 -3.24 13.10
CA GLU A 108 6.76 -2.17 13.96
C GLU A 108 6.15 -2.78 15.24
N GLU A 109 6.60 -2.29 16.39
CA GLU A 109 6.21 -2.79 17.71
C GLU A 109 5.58 -1.73 18.60
N ASP A 110 5.34 -0.54 18.06
CA ASP A 110 4.73 0.56 18.83
C ASP A 110 3.38 0.13 19.43
N SER A 111 3.27 0.23 20.73
CA SER A 111 2.09 -0.21 21.47
C SER A 111 0.84 0.59 21.12
N THR A 112 0.98 1.87 20.78
CA THR A 112 -0.14 2.73 20.38
C THR A 112 -0.72 2.25 19.06
N LEU A 113 0.13 1.94 18.07
CA LEU A 113 -0.28 1.40 16.77
C LEU A 113 -0.87 -0.01 16.92
N LYS A 114 -0.26 -0.87 17.72
CA LYS A 114 -0.78 -2.21 18.00
C LYS A 114 -2.18 -2.14 18.61
N ASN A 115 -2.40 -1.28 19.59
CA ASN A 115 -3.72 -1.07 20.20
C ASN A 115 -4.72 -0.48 19.19
N LYS A 116 -4.30 0.50 18.38
CA LYS A 116 -5.14 1.14 17.37
C LYS A 116 -5.68 0.15 16.34
N PHE A 117 -4.84 -0.77 15.88
CA PHE A 117 -5.20 -1.73 14.83
C PHE A 117 -5.74 -3.06 15.38
N TRP A 118 -5.72 -3.24 16.70
CA TRP A 118 -6.32 -4.43 17.30
C TRP A 118 -7.82 -4.54 17.01
N ASN A 119 -8.25 -5.73 16.60
CA ASN A 119 -9.66 -6.05 16.47
C ASN A 119 -9.91 -7.54 16.72
N ASN A 120 -11.17 -7.91 16.92
CA ASN A 120 -11.55 -9.28 17.27
C ASN A 120 -11.22 -10.34 16.21
N SER A 121 -11.06 -9.95 14.94
CA SER A 121 -10.69 -10.88 13.87
C SER A 121 -9.27 -11.43 14.07
N LEU A 122 -8.41 -10.68 14.77
CA LEU A 122 -7.04 -11.09 15.06
C LEU A 122 -6.94 -12.16 16.15
N LYS A 123 -8.00 -12.38 16.94
CA LYS A 123 -8.05 -13.40 18.01
C LYS A 123 -7.86 -14.84 17.52
N ARG A 124 -7.94 -15.06 16.22
CA ARG A 124 -7.63 -16.38 15.63
C ARG A 124 -6.17 -16.76 15.74
N TRP A 125 -5.30 -15.76 15.83
CA TRP A 125 -3.83 -15.95 15.75
C TRP A 125 -3.09 -15.32 16.93
N LEU A 126 -3.69 -14.35 17.61
CA LEU A 126 -3.07 -13.52 18.65
C LEU A 126 -3.97 -13.47 19.89
N LEU A 127 -3.37 -13.39 21.06
CA LEU A 127 -4.10 -13.43 22.35
C LEU A 127 -4.69 -12.07 22.73
N GLY A 128 -4.10 -10.98 22.28
CA GLY A 128 -4.53 -9.61 22.61
C GLY A 128 -3.55 -8.57 22.08
N PRO A 129 -3.85 -7.27 22.27
CA PRO A 129 -2.94 -6.21 21.85
C PRO A 129 -1.59 -6.23 22.56
N GLU A 130 -1.54 -6.82 23.76
CA GLU A 130 -0.34 -6.98 24.58
C GLU A 130 0.39 -8.33 24.34
N ASP A 131 -0.09 -9.14 23.39
CA ASP A 131 0.58 -10.39 23.04
C ASP A 131 2.02 -10.11 22.59
N PRO A 132 3.04 -10.71 23.21
CA PRO A 132 4.44 -10.49 22.82
C PRO A 132 4.76 -10.94 21.40
N ASN A 133 3.95 -11.84 20.83
CA ASN A 133 4.07 -12.28 19.44
C ASN A 133 3.34 -11.36 18.46
N TYR A 134 2.50 -10.46 18.93
CA TYR A 134 1.83 -9.51 18.06
C TYR A 134 2.79 -8.43 17.58
N VAL A 135 3.03 -8.38 16.29
CA VAL A 135 3.80 -7.34 15.62
C VAL A 135 3.03 -6.81 14.41
N LEU A 136 3.38 -5.62 13.99
CA LEU A 136 2.90 -5.03 12.74
C LEU A 136 4.04 -5.08 11.71
N ILE A 137 3.72 -5.43 10.49
CA ILE A 137 4.57 -5.18 9.34
C ILE A 137 4.16 -3.79 8.82
N LYS A 138 5.06 -2.82 8.92
CA LYS A 138 4.91 -1.49 8.36
C LYS A 138 5.47 -1.47 6.96
N ILE A 139 4.68 -1.02 5.99
CA ILE A 139 5.06 -0.93 4.58
C ILE A 139 5.22 0.54 4.23
N ASN A 140 6.49 0.95 4.07
CA ASN A 140 6.85 2.24 3.55
C ASN A 140 6.83 2.13 2.03
N HIS A 141 5.82 2.76 1.42
CA HIS A 141 5.64 2.73 -0.02
C HIS A 141 6.74 3.51 -0.75
N ASP A 142 7.14 3.02 -1.91
CA ASP A 142 7.95 3.74 -2.89
C ASP A 142 7.06 4.27 -4.02
N THR A 143 6.26 3.39 -4.59
CA THR A 143 5.39 3.71 -5.72
C THR A 143 4.04 3.01 -5.58
N PHE A 144 2.97 3.77 -5.82
CA PHE A 144 1.63 3.24 -6.04
C PHE A 144 1.35 3.19 -7.54
N TYR A 145 0.84 2.08 -8.01
CA TYR A 145 0.27 1.92 -9.35
C TYR A 145 -1.25 1.78 -9.20
N TYR A 146 -2.00 2.60 -9.90
CA TYR A 146 -3.46 2.50 -9.99
C TYR A 146 -3.82 1.84 -11.30
N ILE A 147 -4.58 0.77 -11.21
CA ILE A 147 -5.06 -0.01 -12.36
C ILE A 147 -6.56 0.10 -12.40
N ASP A 148 -7.08 0.65 -13.50
CA ASP A 148 -8.53 0.70 -13.72
C ASP A 148 -9.10 -0.68 -14.05
N CYS A 149 -10.37 -0.86 -13.76
CA CYS A 149 -11.08 -2.13 -13.96
C CYS A 149 -11.10 -2.61 -15.40
N ALA A 150 -11.08 -1.69 -16.35
CA ALA A 150 -11.16 -2.02 -17.77
C ALA A 150 -9.86 -2.65 -18.29
N GLY A 151 -8.72 -2.44 -17.58
CA GLY A 151 -7.40 -2.91 -18.01
C GLY A 151 -6.97 -2.37 -19.36
N THR A 152 -7.63 -1.30 -19.82
CA THR A 152 -7.46 -0.74 -21.18
C THR A 152 -6.46 0.40 -21.22
N THR A 153 -6.08 0.93 -20.05
CA THR A 153 -5.12 2.01 -19.91
C THR A 153 -3.82 1.52 -19.28
N GLU A 154 -2.73 2.16 -19.61
CA GLU A 154 -1.47 2.01 -18.90
C GLU A 154 -1.68 2.35 -17.41
N PRO A 155 -1.11 1.59 -16.46
CA PRO A 155 -1.20 1.91 -15.04
C PRO A 155 -0.76 3.35 -14.76
N GLU A 156 -1.56 4.11 -14.03
CA GLU A 156 -1.15 5.41 -13.53
C GLU A 156 -0.31 5.20 -12.28
N PHE A 157 0.80 5.90 -12.12
CA PHE A 157 1.65 5.75 -10.94
C PHE A 157 1.79 7.05 -10.15
N LEU A 158 1.92 6.93 -8.85
CA LEU A 158 2.12 8.01 -7.88
C LEU A 158 3.29 7.66 -6.96
N ARG A 159 4.25 8.56 -6.87
CA ARG A 159 5.31 8.58 -5.86
C ARG A 159 5.01 9.67 -4.84
N LEU A 160 4.99 9.33 -3.56
CA LEU A 160 4.69 10.24 -2.46
C LEU A 160 5.95 10.55 -1.66
#